data_5b4ebd0fda5092423b6c3255c1206e77
#
_entry.id   5b4ebd0fda5092423b6c3255c1206e77
#
_cell.length_a   1.000
_cell.length_b   1.000
_cell.length_c   1.000
_cell.angle_alpha   90.00
_cell.angle_beta   90.00
_cell.angle_gamma   90.00
#
_symmetry.space_group_name_H-M   'P 1'
#
loop_
_entity.id
_entity.type
_entity.pdbx_description
1 polymer ?
#
loop_
_entity_poly.entity_id
_entity_poly.type
_entity_poly.pdbx_seq_one_letter_code
_entity_poly.pdbx_strand_id
1 'polypeptide(L)'
;PIDGLLRKMVHVPGRLFSVAQWTVRNIPRLFARNERLICLFSTDAGPIVMVLVGAINVAAIETVWSGLVTPPRGKRITDFDYADTKKTYQKGEEMGRFNMGSTVILLTPPNVEWLSKFRAGQVVRVGEAIGSFTKKKNVL
;
A
#
# COMPACT_ATOMS: atom_id res chain seq x y z
N PRO A 1 -5.65 2.19 6.50
CA PRO A 1 -6.77 3.06 6.11
C PRO A 1 -8.11 2.62 6.71
N ILE A 2 -8.32 1.32 6.93
CA ILE A 2 -9.55 0.69 7.40
C ILE A 2 -9.17 -0.59 8.14
N ASP A 3 -10.04 -1.08 9.04
CA ASP A 3 -9.85 -2.37 9.70
C ASP A 3 -9.74 -3.49 8.66
N GLY A 4 -8.75 -4.35 8.82
CA GLY A 4 -8.50 -5.39 7.84
C GLY A 4 -7.69 -6.56 8.35
N LEU A 5 -7.92 -7.71 7.75
CA LEU A 5 -7.17 -8.94 7.96
C LEU A 5 -6.13 -9.08 6.85
N LEU A 6 -4.85 -9.13 7.22
CA LEU A 6 -3.77 -9.37 6.26
C LEU A 6 -3.92 -10.77 5.65
N ARG A 7 -3.93 -10.82 4.32
CA ARG A 7 -4.03 -12.08 3.57
C ARG A 7 -2.72 -12.46 2.92
N LYS A 8 -2.05 -11.48 2.34
CA LYS A 8 -0.90 -11.74 1.49
C LYS A 8 0.02 -10.54 1.42
N MET A 9 1.31 -10.80 1.31
CA MET A 9 2.32 -9.80 1.02
C MET A 9 3.20 -10.32 -0.12
N VAL A 10 3.43 -9.49 -1.14
CA VAL A 10 4.26 -9.86 -2.28
C VAL A 10 5.35 -8.81 -2.46
N HIS A 11 6.61 -9.23 -2.37
CA HIS A 11 7.75 -8.40 -2.74
C HIS A 11 8.03 -8.58 -4.24
N VAL A 12 8.03 -7.49 -4.96
CA VAL A 12 8.34 -7.44 -6.39
C VAL A 12 9.61 -6.62 -6.56
N PRO A 13 10.75 -7.26 -6.89
CA PRO A 13 11.99 -6.55 -7.15
C PRO A 13 11.86 -5.64 -8.37
N GLY A 14 12.63 -4.55 -8.41
CA GLY A 14 12.55 -3.59 -9.48
C GLY A 14 13.65 -2.54 -9.45
N ARG A 15 13.43 -1.48 -10.21
CA ARG A 15 14.28 -0.29 -10.20
C ARG A 15 13.98 0.58 -8.98
N LEU A 16 14.77 1.63 -8.82
CA LEU A 16 14.60 2.63 -7.76
C LEU A 16 14.59 4.04 -8.39
N PHE A 17 13.75 4.24 -9.39
CA PHE A 17 13.57 5.58 -9.94
C PHE A 17 13.03 6.52 -8.86
N SER A 18 13.46 7.78 -8.90
CA SER A 18 12.85 8.81 -8.06
C SER A 18 11.35 8.90 -8.33
N VAL A 19 10.55 9.05 -7.29
CA VAL A 19 9.09 9.25 -7.38
C VAL A 19 8.69 10.73 -7.36
N ALA A 20 9.65 11.64 -7.58
CA ALA A 20 9.37 13.05 -7.77
C ALA A 20 8.43 13.27 -8.97
N GLN A 21 7.57 14.28 -8.90
CA GLN A 21 6.55 14.54 -9.94
C GLN A 21 7.12 14.62 -11.35
N TRP A 22 8.30 15.24 -11.51
CA TRP A 22 8.96 15.33 -12.80
C TRP A 22 9.33 13.94 -13.35
N THR A 23 9.89 13.08 -12.51
CA THR A 23 10.28 11.71 -12.90
C THR A 23 9.06 10.88 -13.27
N VAL A 24 7.99 10.99 -12.47
CA VAL A 24 6.72 10.27 -12.72
C VAL A 24 6.11 10.66 -14.06
N ARG A 25 6.20 11.94 -14.47
CA ARG A 25 5.66 12.42 -15.75
C ARG A 25 6.48 11.96 -16.95
N ASN A 26 7.79 11.72 -16.78
CA ASN A 26 8.71 11.46 -17.87
C ASN A 26 9.10 9.98 -18.04
N ILE A 27 8.90 9.15 -17.02
CA ILE A 27 9.20 7.72 -17.10
C ILE A 27 7.90 6.90 -17.20
N PRO A 28 7.61 6.30 -18.35
CA PRO A 28 6.40 5.49 -18.52
C PRO A 28 6.37 4.31 -17.53
N ARG A 29 5.21 4.09 -16.92
CA ARG A 29 4.94 2.99 -15.98
C ARG A 29 5.92 2.92 -14.79
N LEU A 30 6.41 4.06 -14.32
CA LEU A 30 7.44 4.16 -13.28
C LEU A 30 7.12 3.30 -12.06
N PHE A 31 5.92 3.44 -11.49
CA PHE A 31 5.52 2.70 -10.28
C PHE A 31 5.49 1.17 -10.50
N ALA A 32 5.16 0.71 -11.71
CA ALA A 32 5.19 -0.72 -12.05
C ALA A 32 6.61 -1.25 -12.30
N ARG A 33 7.59 -0.36 -12.46
CA ARG A 33 9.01 -0.70 -12.69
C ARG A 33 9.84 -0.62 -11.43
N ASN A 34 9.41 0.19 -10.45
CA ASN A 34 10.10 0.30 -9.17
C ASN A 34 9.86 -0.93 -8.30
N GLU A 35 10.86 -1.25 -7.48
CA GLU A 35 10.73 -2.21 -6.38
C GLU A 35 9.51 -1.84 -5.55
N ARG A 36 8.72 -2.81 -5.17
CA ARG A 36 7.49 -2.56 -4.43
C ARG A 36 7.05 -3.74 -3.58
N LEU A 37 6.34 -3.42 -2.54
CA LEU A 37 5.70 -4.38 -1.66
C LEU A 37 4.18 -4.26 -1.81
N ILE A 38 3.51 -5.34 -2.11
CA ILE A 38 2.06 -5.40 -2.32
C ILE A 38 1.45 -6.11 -1.12
N CYS A 39 0.59 -5.43 -0.37
CA CYS A 39 -0.08 -5.97 0.81
C CYS A 39 -1.59 -6.07 0.54
N LEU A 40 -2.13 -7.27 0.58
CA LEU A 40 -3.55 -7.56 0.37
C LEU A 40 -4.24 -7.77 1.71
N PHE A 41 -5.34 -7.05 1.91
CA PHE A 41 -6.20 -7.15 3.10
C PHE A 41 -7.62 -7.52 2.71
N SER A 42 -8.26 -8.37 3.52
CA SER A 42 -9.71 -8.52 3.55
C SER A 42 -10.29 -7.53 4.55
N THR A 43 -11.31 -6.76 4.13
CA THR A 43 -11.97 -5.75 4.95
C THR A 43 -13.49 -5.85 4.82
N ASP A 44 -14.23 -5.14 5.66
CA ASP A 44 -15.70 -5.02 5.55
C ASP A 44 -16.14 -4.34 4.25
N ALA A 45 -15.29 -3.53 3.63
CA ALA A 45 -15.55 -2.93 2.33
C ALA A 45 -15.30 -3.90 1.16
N GLY A 46 -14.60 -5.01 1.41
CA GLY A 46 -14.07 -5.95 0.42
C GLY A 46 -12.55 -5.96 0.42
N PRO A 47 -11.90 -6.54 -0.61
CA PRO A 47 -10.45 -6.60 -0.67
C PRO A 47 -9.85 -5.21 -0.90
N ILE A 48 -8.83 -4.87 -0.12
CA ILE A 48 -8.03 -3.64 -0.28
C ILE A 48 -6.58 -4.03 -0.49
N VAL A 49 -5.92 -3.35 -1.43
CA VAL A 49 -4.49 -3.55 -1.69
C VAL A 49 -3.74 -2.26 -1.44
N MET A 50 -2.68 -2.35 -0.65
CA MET A 50 -1.71 -1.27 -0.46
C MET A 50 -0.41 -1.64 -1.14
N VAL A 51 0.04 -0.81 -2.09
CA VAL A 51 1.32 -0.99 -2.77
C VAL A 51 2.29 0.05 -2.23
N LEU A 52 3.31 -0.43 -1.52
CA LEU A 52 4.39 0.39 -0.99
C LEU A 52 5.50 0.44 -2.03
N VAL A 53 5.72 1.59 -2.66
CA VAL A 53 6.66 1.74 -3.78
C VAL A 53 7.99 2.27 -3.27
N GLY A 54 9.05 1.50 -3.53
CA GLY A 54 10.43 1.92 -3.30
C GLY A 54 10.91 2.99 -4.29
N ALA A 55 11.90 3.77 -3.89
CA ALA A 55 12.53 4.78 -4.72
C ALA A 55 13.99 4.98 -4.29
N ILE A 56 14.77 5.75 -5.05
CA ILE A 56 16.19 5.96 -4.78
C ILE A 56 16.45 6.50 -3.37
N ASN A 57 15.55 7.35 -2.86
CA ASN A 57 15.65 7.93 -1.52
C ASN A 57 14.89 7.12 -0.46
N VAL A 58 14.21 6.03 -0.84
CA VAL A 58 13.55 5.12 0.10
C VAL A 58 14.60 4.14 0.59
N ALA A 59 15.13 4.37 1.78
CA ALA A 59 16.21 3.57 2.31
C ALA A 59 15.76 2.13 2.64
N ALA A 60 14.53 1.97 3.12
CA ALA A 60 13.97 0.68 3.49
C ALA A 60 12.44 0.70 3.49
N ILE A 61 11.86 -0.47 3.28
CA ILE A 61 10.43 -0.76 3.51
C ILE A 61 10.35 -1.77 4.64
N GLU A 62 9.68 -1.41 5.70
CA GLU A 62 9.44 -2.26 6.86
C GLU A 62 7.93 -2.50 7.03
N THR A 63 7.57 -3.66 7.54
CA THR A 63 6.21 -3.97 7.97
C THR A 63 6.20 -4.46 9.41
N VAL A 64 5.13 -4.18 10.15
CA VAL A 64 5.02 -4.60 11.57
C VAL A 64 4.93 -6.12 11.72
N TRP A 65 4.59 -6.84 10.65
CA TRP A 65 4.45 -8.31 10.68
C TRP A 65 5.67 -9.06 10.15
N SER A 66 6.57 -8.42 9.42
CA SER A 66 7.74 -9.06 8.78
C SER A 66 9.06 -8.32 9.06
N GLY A 67 9.00 -7.17 9.75
CA GLY A 67 10.17 -6.33 9.95
C GLY A 67 10.69 -5.73 8.66
N LEU A 68 12.01 -5.64 8.54
CA LEU A 68 12.69 -5.12 7.35
C LEU A 68 12.50 -6.08 6.16
N VAL A 69 11.79 -5.63 5.12
CA VAL A 69 11.55 -6.41 3.90
C VAL A 69 12.60 -6.07 2.83
N THR A 70 12.98 -4.82 2.71
CA THR A 70 14.02 -4.37 1.77
C THR A 70 14.83 -3.24 2.39
N PRO A 71 16.17 -3.18 2.29
CA PRO A 71 17.07 -4.24 1.85
C PRO A 71 17.18 -5.42 2.84
N PRO A 72 17.75 -6.58 2.44
CA PRO A 72 18.38 -6.85 1.16
C PRO A 72 17.39 -7.04 0.02
N ARG A 73 17.72 -6.48 -1.15
CA ARG A 73 16.83 -6.56 -2.33
C ARG A 73 16.91 -7.92 -2.98
N GLY A 74 15.79 -8.64 -2.98
CA GLY A 74 15.67 -9.89 -3.70
C GLY A 74 15.73 -9.69 -5.22
N LYS A 75 16.12 -10.75 -5.94
CA LYS A 75 16.13 -10.78 -7.42
C LYS A 75 14.89 -11.45 -8.01
N ARG A 76 14.07 -12.07 -7.17
CA ARG A 76 12.86 -12.80 -7.55
C ARG A 76 11.66 -12.25 -6.82
N ILE A 77 10.49 -12.38 -7.43
CA ILE A 77 9.22 -12.11 -6.75
C ILE A 77 9.12 -13.12 -5.60
N THR A 78 8.84 -12.61 -4.42
CA THR A 78 8.66 -13.41 -3.21
C THR A 78 7.25 -13.20 -2.67
N ASP A 79 6.57 -14.29 -2.42
CA ASP A 79 5.19 -14.34 -1.99
C ASP A 79 5.13 -14.84 -0.55
N PHE A 80 4.41 -14.13 0.30
CA PHE A 80 4.22 -14.46 1.72
C PHE A 80 2.71 -14.59 1.97
N ASP A 81 2.27 -15.80 2.27
CA ASP A 81 0.88 -16.06 2.63
C ASP A 81 0.65 -15.85 4.13
N TYR A 82 -0.38 -15.11 4.46
CA TYR A 82 -0.81 -14.83 5.83
C TYR A 82 -2.25 -15.25 6.10
N ALA A 83 -2.89 -15.98 5.18
CA ALA A 83 -4.30 -16.33 5.26
C ALA A 83 -4.67 -17.01 6.60
N ASP A 84 -3.81 -17.90 7.09
CA ASP A 84 -4.04 -18.67 8.31
C ASP A 84 -3.55 -17.97 9.59
N THR A 85 -2.86 -16.85 9.48
CA THR A 85 -2.22 -16.19 10.63
C THR A 85 -3.18 -15.32 11.46
N LYS A 86 -4.38 -15.03 10.96
CA LYS A 86 -5.40 -14.15 11.57
C LYS A 86 -4.87 -12.78 12.02
N LYS A 87 -3.86 -12.25 11.31
CA LYS A 87 -3.27 -10.93 11.61
C LYS A 87 -4.23 -9.82 11.19
N THR A 88 -4.90 -9.22 12.17
CA THR A 88 -5.82 -8.10 12.00
C THR A 88 -5.15 -6.79 12.38
N TYR A 89 -5.51 -5.72 11.67
CA TYR A 89 -5.05 -4.37 11.92
C TYR A 89 -6.25 -3.43 11.95
N GLN A 90 -6.28 -2.55 12.93
CA GLN A 90 -7.34 -1.55 13.07
C GLN A 90 -7.03 -0.32 12.20
N LYS A 91 -8.06 0.41 11.87
CA LYS A 91 -7.93 1.71 11.22
C LYS A 91 -7.06 2.66 12.06
N GLY A 92 -6.03 3.23 11.44
CA GLY A 92 -5.07 4.11 12.12
C GLY A 92 -3.88 3.37 12.74
N GLU A 93 -3.93 2.07 12.87
CA GLU A 93 -2.81 1.27 13.35
C GLU A 93 -1.66 1.27 12.33
N GLU A 94 -0.43 1.28 12.83
CA GLU A 94 0.74 1.22 11.97
C GLU A 94 0.84 -0.16 11.31
N MET A 95 0.91 -0.19 10.00
CA MET A 95 1.15 -1.40 9.23
C MET A 95 2.60 -1.55 8.78
N GLY A 96 3.33 -0.46 8.73
CA GLY A 96 4.71 -0.42 8.27
C GLY A 96 5.17 1.00 8.06
N ARG A 97 6.42 1.13 7.64
CA ARG A 97 7.08 2.42 7.45
C ARG A 97 8.07 2.40 6.30
N PHE A 98 8.38 3.58 5.80
CA PHE A 98 9.56 3.84 4.99
C PHE A 98 10.58 4.61 5.83
N ASN A 99 11.85 4.31 5.67
CA ASN A 99 12.88 5.04 6.43
C ASN A 99 13.12 6.45 5.86
N MET A 100 12.86 6.66 4.56
CA MET A 100 12.89 7.97 3.94
C MET A 100 12.08 7.98 2.64
N GLY A 101 11.28 9.04 2.45
CA GLY A 101 10.46 9.22 1.25
C GLY A 101 9.46 8.08 1.05
N SER A 102 8.43 8.27 0.27
CA SER A 102 7.48 7.19 0.05
C SER A 102 6.51 7.47 -1.09
N THR A 103 5.96 6.39 -1.64
CA THR A 103 4.74 6.42 -2.43
C THR A 103 3.89 5.22 -2.05
N VAL A 104 2.63 5.46 -1.74
CA VAL A 104 1.66 4.41 -1.49
C VAL A 104 0.58 4.50 -2.55
N ILE A 105 0.27 3.37 -3.19
CA ILE A 105 -0.89 3.25 -4.07
C ILE A 105 -1.93 2.43 -3.31
N LEU A 106 -3.11 2.99 -3.16
CA LEU A 106 -4.25 2.35 -2.50
C LEU A 106 -5.27 1.92 -3.57
N LEU A 107 -5.51 0.63 -3.68
CA LEU A 107 -6.53 0.06 -4.55
C LEU A 107 -7.70 -0.40 -3.68
N THR A 108 -8.89 0.06 -4.03
CA THR A 108 -10.11 -0.19 -3.26
C THR A 108 -11.20 -0.79 -4.14
N PRO A 109 -12.15 -1.53 -3.57
CA PRO A 109 -13.33 -1.95 -4.30
C PRO A 109 -14.23 -0.75 -4.66
N PRO A 110 -15.18 -0.92 -5.61
CA PRO A 110 -15.97 0.21 -6.16
C PRO A 110 -16.98 0.83 -5.16
N ASN A 111 -17.26 0.18 -4.05
CA ASN A 111 -18.12 0.71 -2.98
C ASN A 111 -17.38 1.66 -2.01
N VAL A 112 -16.13 2.00 -2.30
CA VAL A 112 -15.39 3.05 -1.60
C VAL A 112 -15.55 4.35 -2.38
N GLU A 113 -16.06 5.36 -1.72
CA GLU A 113 -16.25 6.70 -2.26
C GLU A 113 -15.15 7.63 -1.72
N TRP A 114 -14.41 8.22 -2.65
CA TRP A 114 -13.38 9.22 -2.28
C TRP A 114 -14.05 10.55 -1.96
N LEU A 115 -13.57 11.22 -0.91
CA LEU A 115 -14.08 12.54 -0.57
C LEU A 115 -13.78 13.55 -1.69
N SER A 116 -14.79 14.30 -2.13
CA SER A 116 -14.70 15.22 -3.27
C SER A 116 -13.67 16.35 -3.11
N LYS A 117 -13.28 16.63 -1.87
CA LYS A 117 -12.21 17.59 -1.58
C LYS A 117 -10.82 17.13 -2.04
N PHE A 118 -10.61 15.80 -2.24
CA PHE A 118 -9.33 15.26 -2.68
C PHE A 118 -9.29 15.13 -4.20
N ARG A 119 -8.42 15.92 -4.81
CA ARG A 119 -8.12 15.89 -6.25
C ARG A 119 -6.64 15.65 -6.45
N ALA A 120 -6.25 15.32 -7.67
CA ALA A 120 -4.84 15.15 -8.02
C ALA A 120 -4.01 16.38 -7.61
N GLY A 121 -2.90 16.14 -6.92
CA GLY A 121 -2.02 17.19 -6.39
C GLY A 121 -2.41 17.76 -5.03
N GLN A 122 -3.53 17.31 -4.43
CA GLN A 122 -3.90 17.75 -3.08
C GLN A 122 -3.02 17.12 -2.01
N VAL A 123 -2.71 17.91 -0.99
CA VAL A 123 -2.01 17.42 0.20
C VAL A 123 -2.99 16.62 1.05
N VAL A 124 -2.54 15.46 1.51
CA VAL A 124 -3.24 14.64 2.51
C VAL A 124 -2.39 14.52 3.77
N ARG A 125 -3.03 14.44 4.93
CA ARG A 125 -2.35 14.31 6.22
C ARG A 125 -2.62 12.94 6.84
N VAL A 126 -1.66 12.42 7.58
CA VAL A 126 -1.84 11.19 8.35
C VAL A 126 -3.02 11.37 9.32
N GLY A 127 -3.90 10.39 9.39
CA GLY A 127 -5.12 10.44 10.21
C GLY A 127 -6.30 11.16 9.56
N GLU A 128 -6.10 11.85 8.42
CA GLU A 128 -7.20 12.50 7.71
C GLU A 128 -8.03 11.48 6.92
N ALA A 129 -9.37 11.56 7.03
CA ALA A 129 -10.26 10.74 6.23
C ALA A 129 -10.18 11.16 4.76
N ILE A 130 -9.89 10.20 3.87
CA ILE A 130 -9.79 10.41 2.41
C ILE A 130 -10.96 9.82 1.65
N GLY A 131 -11.75 8.95 2.28
CA GLY A 131 -12.91 8.30 1.69
C GLY A 131 -13.79 7.66 2.74
N SER A 132 -14.92 7.16 2.29
CA SER A 132 -15.86 6.35 3.07
C SER A 132 -16.30 5.14 2.27
N PHE A 133 -16.90 4.16 2.92
CA PHE A 133 -17.49 2.99 2.25
C PHE A 133 -18.82 2.64 2.88
N THR A 134 -19.70 2.09 2.06
CA THR A 134 -20.97 1.50 2.53
C THR A 134 -20.74 0.02 2.80
N LYS A 135 -21.02 -0.43 4.03
CA LYS A 135 -21.02 -1.86 4.34
C LYS A 135 -22.02 -2.55 3.42
N LYS A 136 -21.63 -3.61 2.72
CA LYS A 136 -22.60 -4.45 2.05
C LYS A 136 -23.59 -4.96 3.11
N LYS A 137 -24.87 -4.61 2.99
CA LYS A 137 -25.90 -5.31 3.74
C LYS A 137 -25.81 -6.78 3.32
N ASN A 138 -25.49 -7.68 4.24
CA ASN A 138 -25.70 -9.09 4.02
C ASN A 138 -27.21 -9.23 3.78
N VAL A 139 -27.59 -9.45 2.55
CA VAL A 139 -28.94 -9.92 2.22
C VAL A 139 -28.94 -11.36 2.70
N LEU A 140 -29.64 -11.59 3.82
CA LEU A 140 -29.97 -12.91 4.34
C LEU A 140 -30.82 -13.65 3.32
#